data_f1cee31da649ca523a97da256ccad6eb
#
_entry.id   f1cee31da649ca523a97da256ccad6eb
#
_cell.length_a   1.000
_cell.length_b   1.000
_cell.length_c   1.000
_cell.angle_alpha   90.00
_cell.angle_beta   90.00
_cell.angle_gamma   90.00
#
_symmetry.space_group_name_H-M   'P 1'
#
loop_
_entity.id
_entity.type
_entity.pdbx_description
1 polymer ?
#
loop_
_entity_poly.entity_id
_entity_poly.type
_entity_poly.pdbx_seq_one_letter_code
_entity_poly.pdbx_strand_id
1 'polypeptide(L)'
;MKDFIEPFLYPHNLFLWGLLLAAVRYRKTGLWLLLGWFYLFGNGWVANQVRDWYNHDVIAAAFQPAFQGNFVVLGCGGSAEQLPDCAKARLQQVADLLNQTSHQQPAVHITTLFCEPYLAYLQPLLQRPVRLDCFHGGATTYHEFHTLDSRLDHQIPLWFVTSDYHAYRVSRLAQQQGFDARVYAATSSTFKPVNCGAACMLTVNLSNYDLFAKLTAELSSYYVYLLTYRFTNWYQQ
;
A
#
# COMPACT_ATOMS: atom_id res chain seq x y z
N MET A 1 -9.34 -4.13 -33.59
CA MET A 1 -10.51 -3.23 -33.67
C MET A 1 -11.50 -3.49 -32.53
N LYS A 2 -11.81 -4.76 -32.20
CA LYS A 2 -12.69 -5.12 -31.08
C LYS A 2 -12.19 -4.52 -29.77
N ASP A 3 -10.93 -4.77 -29.41
CA ASP A 3 -10.31 -4.34 -28.15
C ASP A 3 -10.24 -2.82 -27.97
N PHE A 4 -10.33 -2.06 -29.09
CA PHE A 4 -10.40 -0.60 -29.04
C PHE A 4 -11.82 -0.09 -28.79
N ILE A 5 -12.84 -0.75 -29.37
CA ILE A 5 -14.24 -0.30 -29.29
C ILE A 5 -14.92 -0.77 -27.98
N GLU A 6 -14.61 -1.99 -27.54
CA GLU A 6 -15.24 -2.63 -26.40
C GLU A 6 -15.27 -1.76 -25.12
N PRO A 7 -14.17 -1.09 -24.71
CA PRO A 7 -14.18 -0.25 -23.53
C PRO A 7 -15.21 0.90 -23.56
N PHE A 8 -15.49 1.45 -24.74
CA PHE A 8 -16.47 2.54 -24.89
C PHE A 8 -17.92 2.09 -24.63
N LEU A 9 -18.19 0.80 -24.76
CA LEU A 9 -19.52 0.20 -24.57
C LEU A 9 -19.79 -0.24 -23.14
N TYR A 10 -18.80 -0.16 -22.23
CA TYR A 10 -19.03 -0.49 -20.84
C TYR A 10 -20.02 0.48 -20.19
N PRO A 11 -20.92 0.01 -19.28
CA PRO A 11 -21.98 0.84 -18.72
C PRO A 11 -21.51 2.17 -18.13
N HIS A 12 -20.36 2.18 -17.46
CA HIS A 12 -19.78 3.40 -16.89
C HIS A 12 -19.28 4.38 -17.95
N ASN A 13 -18.83 3.92 -19.12
CA ASN A 13 -18.46 4.77 -20.23
C ASN A 13 -19.69 5.27 -21.02
N LEU A 14 -20.73 4.47 -21.13
CA LEU A 14 -22.02 4.95 -21.64
C LEU A 14 -22.62 6.03 -20.73
N PHE A 15 -22.49 5.88 -19.40
CA PHE A 15 -22.87 6.93 -18.45
C PHE A 15 -22.05 8.20 -18.65
N LEU A 16 -20.73 8.09 -18.84
CA LEU A 16 -19.83 9.20 -19.14
C LEU A 16 -20.29 9.99 -20.39
N TRP A 17 -20.63 9.27 -21.46
CA TRP A 17 -21.12 9.89 -22.71
C TRP A 17 -22.48 10.55 -22.53
N GLY A 18 -23.39 9.91 -21.78
CA GLY A 18 -24.68 10.50 -21.40
C GLY A 18 -24.51 11.78 -20.59
N LEU A 19 -23.58 11.80 -19.63
CA LEU A 19 -23.27 12.95 -18.82
C LEU A 19 -22.66 14.09 -19.65
N LEU A 20 -21.78 13.76 -20.61
CA LEU A 20 -21.22 14.73 -21.56
C LEU A 20 -22.32 15.37 -22.40
N LEU A 21 -23.22 14.58 -22.98
CA LEU A 21 -24.36 15.08 -23.77
C LEU A 21 -25.25 16.00 -22.91
N ALA A 22 -25.54 15.63 -21.68
CA ALA A 22 -26.29 16.46 -20.75
C ALA A 22 -25.57 17.77 -20.40
N ALA A 23 -24.26 17.75 -20.15
CA ALA A 23 -23.47 18.94 -19.88
C ALA A 23 -23.47 19.92 -21.07
N VAL A 24 -23.33 19.41 -22.27
CA VAL A 24 -23.41 20.21 -23.51
C VAL A 24 -24.82 20.78 -23.73
N ARG A 25 -25.87 19.93 -23.53
CA ARG A 25 -27.27 20.32 -23.76
C ARG A 25 -27.77 21.37 -22.77
N TYR A 26 -27.45 21.17 -21.49
CA TYR A 26 -27.97 22.03 -20.43
C TYR A 26 -27.02 23.13 -19.97
N ARG A 27 -25.75 23.05 -20.35
CA ARG A 27 -24.69 24.04 -20.04
C ARG A 27 -24.60 24.44 -18.58
N LYS A 28 -24.93 23.54 -17.65
CA LYS A 28 -24.85 23.78 -16.22
C LYS A 28 -23.43 23.49 -15.70
N THR A 29 -22.83 24.43 -14.99
CA THR A 29 -21.48 24.30 -14.41
C THR A 29 -21.33 23.03 -13.57
N GLY A 30 -22.35 22.68 -12.77
CA GLY A 30 -22.33 21.48 -11.95
C GLY A 30 -22.19 20.18 -12.77
N LEU A 31 -22.77 20.11 -13.97
CA LEU A 31 -22.60 18.95 -14.85
C LEU A 31 -21.17 18.83 -15.40
N TRP A 32 -20.55 19.94 -15.73
CA TRP A 32 -19.14 19.95 -16.16
C TRP A 32 -18.18 19.56 -15.03
N LEU A 33 -18.43 20.03 -13.81
CA LEU A 33 -17.66 19.64 -12.63
C LEU A 33 -17.79 18.14 -12.37
N LEU A 34 -19.01 17.60 -12.41
CA LEU A 34 -19.28 16.18 -12.22
C LEU A 34 -18.62 15.34 -13.31
N LEU A 35 -18.73 15.76 -14.57
CA LEU A 35 -18.08 15.11 -15.71
C LEU A 35 -16.55 15.10 -15.54
N GLY A 36 -15.97 16.26 -15.20
CA GLY A 36 -14.54 16.40 -14.99
C GLY A 36 -14.04 15.51 -13.85
N TRP A 37 -14.76 15.49 -12.73
CA TRP A 37 -14.44 14.63 -11.59
C TRP A 37 -14.52 13.14 -11.97
N PHE A 38 -15.63 12.73 -12.60
CA PHE A 38 -15.83 11.34 -13.00
C PHE A 38 -14.78 10.89 -14.02
N TYR A 39 -14.46 11.73 -15.01
CA TYR A 39 -13.43 11.43 -15.99
C TYR A 39 -12.03 11.38 -15.38
N LEU A 40 -11.65 12.37 -14.57
CA LEU A 40 -10.30 12.48 -13.99
C LEU A 40 -9.94 11.27 -13.14
N PHE A 41 -10.81 10.90 -12.21
CA PHE A 41 -10.54 9.80 -11.27
C PHE A 41 -10.73 8.41 -11.90
N GLY A 42 -11.50 8.30 -12.98
CA GLY A 42 -11.67 7.05 -13.70
C GLY A 42 -10.69 6.84 -14.86
N ASN A 43 -10.00 7.89 -15.29
CA ASN A 43 -9.14 7.85 -16.48
C ASN A 43 -7.89 7.00 -16.27
N GLY A 44 -7.63 6.07 -17.19
CA GLY A 44 -6.50 5.14 -17.08
C GLY A 44 -5.14 5.79 -17.20
N TRP A 45 -5.01 6.84 -18.01
CA TRP A 45 -3.75 7.57 -18.14
C TRP A 45 -3.41 8.32 -16.84
N VAL A 46 -4.37 9.05 -16.27
CA VAL A 46 -4.19 9.75 -14.98
C VAL A 46 -3.84 8.76 -13.86
N ALA A 47 -4.59 7.65 -13.79
CA ALA A 47 -4.34 6.62 -12.79
C ALA A 47 -2.94 5.99 -12.93
N ASN A 48 -2.47 5.77 -14.18
CA ASN A 48 -1.13 5.24 -14.40
C ASN A 48 -0.03 6.24 -13.99
N GLN A 49 -0.20 7.54 -14.25
CA GLN A 49 0.75 8.55 -13.77
C GLN A 49 0.86 8.53 -12.24
N VAL A 50 -0.27 8.34 -11.55
CA VAL A 50 -0.28 8.22 -10.09
C VAL A 50 0.39 6.93 -9.62
N ARG A 51 0.15 5.80 -10.32
CA ARG A 51 0.83 4.52 -10.03
C ARG A 51 2.33 4.61 -10.23
N ASP A 52 2.77 5.21 -11.32
CA ASP A 52 4.19 5.37 -11.66
C ASP A 52 4.89 6.25 -10.62
N TRP A 53 4.29 7.40 -10.26
CA TRP A 53 4.80 8.24 -9.18
C TRP A 53 4.89 7.43 -7.86
N TYR A 54 3.83 6.74 -7.49
CA TYR A 54 3.78 5.99 -6.24
C TYR A 54 4.83 4.87 -6.18
N ASN A 55 4.98 4.12 -7.27
CA ASN A 55 5.95 3.03 -7.34
C ASN A 55 7.40 3.55 -7.37
N HIS A 56 7.63 4.74 -7.92
CA HIS A 56 8.98 5.31 -7.98
C HIS A 56 9.40 5.96 -6.65
N ASP A 57 8.51 6.72 -6.01
CA ASP A 57 8.86 7.59 -4.87
C ASP A 57 8.56 6.95 -3.50
N VAL A 58 7.70 5.94 -3.45
CA VAL A 58 7.20 5.37 -2.19
C VAL A 58 7.70 3.94 -1.97
N ILE A 59 7.72 3.13 -3.02
CA ILE A 59 8.14 1.73 -2.95
C ILE A 59 9.65 1.67 -3.21
N ALA A 60 10.38 0.96 -2.36
CA ALA A 60 11.82 0.80 -2.53
C ALA A 60 12.16 0.13 -3.86
N ALA A 61 13.28 0.54 -4.41
CA ALA A 61 13.92 -0.12 -5.54
C ALA A 61 14.10 -1.63 -5.28
N ALA A 62 14.42 -2.37 -6.34
CA ALA A 62 14.59 -3.82 -6.30
C ALA A 62 15.43 -4.28 -5.08
N PHE A 63 15.00 -5.37 -4.48
CA PHE A 63 15.68 -5.97 -3.35
C PHE A 63 17.15 -6.29 -3.69
N GLN A 64 18.04 -5.93 -2.77
CA GLN A 64 19.46 -6.25 -2.88
C GLN A 64 19.77 -7.45 -1.99
N PRO A 65 20.19 -8.60 -2.55
CA PRO A 65 20.50 -9.79 -1.76
C PRO A 65 21.60 -9.59 -0.70
N ALA A 66 22.51 -8.63 -0.92
CA ALA A 66 23.58 -8.27 0.02
C ALA A 66 23.11 -7.43 1.22
N PHE A 67 21.82 -7.14 1.34
CA PHE A 67 21.26 -6.37 2.45
C PHE A 67 21.54 -7.05 3.80
N GLN A 68 22.11 -6.30 4.73
CA GLN A 68 22.52 -6.75 6.06
C GLN A 68 21.66 -6.09 7.13
N GLY A 69 20.37 -6.29 7.09
CA GLY A 69 19.43 -5.73 8.05
C GLY A 69 18.30 -6.69 8.40
N ASN A 70 17.35 -6.21 9.18
CA ASN A 70 16.21 -6.97 9.63
C ASN A 70 14.95 -6.66 8.82
N PHE A 71 13.98 -7.55 8.90
CA PHE A 71 12.69 -7.40 8.24
C PHE A 71 11.61 -7.10 9.27
N VAL A 72 10.70 -6.21 8.92
CA VAL A 72 9.52 -5.90 9.73
C VAL A 72 8.27 -6.16 8.89
N VAL A 73 7.43 -7.08 9.33
CA VAL A 73 6.14 -7.38 8.70
C VAL A 73 5.04 -6.75 9.53
N LEU A 74 4.38 -5.74 8.96
CA LEU A 74 3.25 -5.10 9.63
C LEU A 74 2.02 -5.98 9.53
N GLY A 75 1.29 -6.12 10.62
CA GLY A 75 0.06 -6.89 10.69
C GLY A 75 -1.01 -6.36 9.74
N CYS A 76 -1.92 -7.23 9.35
CA CYS A 76 -3.04 -6.91 8.47
C CYS A 76 -4.37 -7.38 9.08
N GLY A 77 -4.46 -7.38 10.42
CA GLY A 77 -5.62 -7.90 11.13
C GLY A 77 -5.70 -9.44 11.12
N GLY A 78 -6.90 -9.97 11.13
CA GLY A 78 -7.18 -11.40 11.20
C GLY A 78 -7.85 -11.83 12.50
N SER A 79 -7.86 -13.12 12.75
CA SER A 79 -8.33 -13.74 14.00
C SER A 79 -7.34 -14.82 14.44
N ALA A 80 -7.60 -15.42 15.60
CA ALA A 80 -6.78 -16.54 16.07
C ALA A 80 -6.85 -17.78 15.13
N GLU A 81 -7.91 -17.89 14.35
CA GLU A 81 -8.18 -19.07 13.50
C GLU A 81 -7.93 -18.78 12.02
N GLN A 82 -8.00 -17.51 11.59
CA GLN A 82 -7.96 -17.16 10.17
C GLN A 82 -7.01 -16.02 9.86
N LEU A 83 -6.05 -16.32 8.98
CA LEU A 83 -5.12 -15.35 8.44
C LEU A 83 -5.72 -14.70 7.18
N PRO A 84 -5.85 -13.35 7.13
CA PRO A 84 -6.38 -12.66 5.95
C PRO A 84 -5.39 -12.71 4.79
N ASP A 85 -5.89 -12.57 3.56
CA ASP A 85 -5.07 -12.67 2.34
C ASP A 85 -3.99 -11.60 2.26
N CYS A 86 -4.25 -10.40 2.80
CA CYS A 86 -3.22 -9.37 2.90
C CYS A 86 -2.05 -9.79 3.80
N ALA A 87 -2.31 -10.49 4.91
CA ALA A 87 -1.26 -11.02 5.78
C ALA A 87 -0.48 -12.14 5.08
N LYS A 88 -1.17 -13.08 4.43
CA LYS A 88 -0.53 -14.15 3.63
C LYS A 88 0.39 -13.57 2.56
N ALA A 89 -0.08 -12.56 1.83
CA ALA A 89 0.72 -11.90 0.79
C ALA A 89 2.00 -11.25 1.36
N ARG A 90 1.91 -10.58 2.51
CA ARG A 90 3.08 -9.98 3.19
C ARG A 90 4.06 -11.05 3.69
N LEU A 91 3.54 -12.13 4.28
CA LEU A 91 4.35 -13.24 4.79
C LEU A 91 5.03 -14.01 3.65
N GLN A 92 4.33 -14.26 2.55
CA GLN A 92 4.93 -14.84 1.35
C GLN A 92 6.05 -13.95 0.82
N GLN A 93 5.80 -12.65 0.74
CA GLN A 93 6.77 -11.69 0.23
C GLN A 93 8.02 -11.64 1.12
N VAL A 94 7.89 -11.62 2.45
CA VAL A 94 9.07 -11.65 3.33
C VAL A 94 9.81 -12.97 3.25
N ALA A 95 9.11 -14.10 3.09
CA ALA A 95 9.76 -15.41 2.87
C ALA A 95 10.59 -15.42 1.58
N ASP A 96 10.04 -14.88 0.49
CA ASP A 96 10.76 -14.78 -0.79
C ASP A 96 12.01 -13.92 -0.66
N LEU A 97 11.95 -12.80 0.07
CA LEU A 97 13.09 -11.93 0.34
C LEU A 97 14.14 -12.63 1.22
N LEU A 98 13.71 -13.32 2.28
CA LEU A 98 14.58 -14.07 3.17
C LEU A 98 15.31 -15.21 2.47
N ASN A 99 14.64 -15.88 1.54
CA ASN A 99 15.25 -16.96 0.76
C ASN A 99 16.25 -16.44 -0.28
N GLN A 100 16.19 -15.15 -0.65
CA GLN A 100 17.11 -14.49 -1.58
C GLN A 100 18.28 -13.76 -0.90
N THR A 101 18.13 -13.34 0.38
CA THR A 101 19.19 -12.59 1.06
C THR A 101 20.41 -13.44 1.38
N SER A 102 21.61 -12.87 1.26
CA SER A 102 22.86 -13.47 1.71
C SER A 102 23.13 -13.27 3.22
N HIS A 103 22.31 -12.47 3.92
CA HIS A 103 22.44 -12.27 5.36
C HIS A 103 22.28 -13.58 6.12
N GLN A 104 23.27 -13.98 6.92
CA GLN A 104 23.28 -15.31 7.54
C GLN A 104 22.26 -15.47 8.65
N GLN A 105 21.99 -14.42 9.41
CA GLN A 105 21.10 -14.45 10.59
C GLN A 105 20.12 -13.26 10.60
N PRO A 106 19.25 -13.13 9.59
CA PRO A 106 18.27 -12.06 9.57
C PRO A 106 17.22 -12.29 10.66
N ALA A 107 16.76 -11.22 11.32
CA ALA A 107 15.60 -11.26 12.16
C ALA A 107 14.36 -10.77 11.41
N VAL A 108 13.20 -11.36 11.72
CA VAL A 108 11.90 -10.91 11.26
C VAL A 108 11.05 -10.53 12.44
N HIS A 109 10.65 -9.28 12.49
CA HIS A 109 9.74 -8.74 13.49
C HIS A 109 8.34 -8.64 12.90
N ILE A 110 7.37 -9.27 13.54
CA ILE A 110 5.98 -9.31 13.07
C ILE A 110 5.10 -8.58 14.09
N THR A 111 4.43 -7.51 13.65
CA THR A 111 3.51 -6.75 14.50
C THR A 111 2.08 -7.22 14.26
N THR A 112 1.50 -7.98 15.18
CA THR A 112 0.13 -8.47 15.07
C THR A 112 -0.48 -8.79 16.42
N LEU A 113 -1.81 -8.80 16.51
CA LEU A 113 -2.54 -9.31 17.69
C LEU A 113 -2.45 -10.84 17.81
N PHE A 114 -2.33 -11.53 16.69
CA PHE A 114 -2.46 -12.99 16.60
C PHE A 114 -1.18 -13.60 16.03
N CYS A 115 -0.18 -13.78 16.87
CA CYS A 115 1.14 -14.28 16.45
C CYS A 115 1.09 -15.72 15.90
N GLU A 116 0.33 -16.60 16.54
CA GLU A 116 0.34 -18.02 16.19
C GLU A 116 0.02 -18.31 14.72
N PRO A 117 -1.10 -17.82 14.13
CA PRO A 117 -1.39 -18.06 12.72
C PRO A 117 -0.36 -17.43 11.76
N TYR A 118 0.26 -16.30 12.14
CA TYR A 118 1.31 -15.69 11.33
C TYR A 118 2.58 -16.54 11.31
N LEU A 119 3.00 -17.01 12.48
CA LEU A 119 4.19 -17.88 12.61
C LEU A 119 3.95 -19.24 11.94
N ALA A 120 2.79 -19.86 12.17
CA ALA A 120 2.42 -21.13 11.55
C ALA A 120 2.41 -21.08 10.01
N TYR A 121 2.00 -19.94 9.44
CA TYR A 121 2.03 -19.72 8.00
C TYR A 121 3.45 -19.44 7.48
N LEU A 122 4.24 -18.62 8.17
CA LEU A 122 5.56 -18.20 7.70
C LEU A 122 6.61 -19.33 7.80
N GLN A 123 6.65 -20.06 8.93
CA GLN A 123 7.70 -21.05 9.21
C GLN A 123 7.93 -22.06 8.08
N PRO A 124 6.89 -22.70 7.50
CA PRO A 124 7.09 -23.68 6.42
C PRO A 124 7.57 -23.08 5.10
N LEU A 125 7.48 -21.76 4.92
CA LEU A 125 7.96 -21.06 3.72
C LEU A 125 9.47 -20.77 3.76
N LEU A 126 10.08 -20.84 4.95
CA LEU A 126 11.48 -20.51 5.14
C LEU A 126 12.38 -21.70 4.80
N GLN A 127 13.36 -21.46 3.94
CA GLN A 127 14.34 -22.49 3.52
C GLN A 127 15.53 -22.60 4.47
N ARG A 128 15.61 -21.73 5.48
CA ARG A 128 16.72 -21.67 6.45
C ARG A 128 16.23 -21.17 7.80
N PRO A 129 16.99 -21.41 8.88
CA PRO A 129 16.68 -20.85 10.19
C PRO A 129 16.69 -19.32 10.16
N VAL A 130 15.63 -18.71 10.68
CA VAL A 130 15.46 -17.25 10.82
C VAL A 130 14.97 -16.96 12.22
N ARG A 131 15.48 -15.90 12.84
CA ARG A 131 14.98 -15.44 14.13
C ARG A 131 13.63 -14.74 13.90
N LEU A 132 12.57 -15.33 14.42
CA LEU A 132 11.21 -14.77 14.36
C LEU A 132 10.85 -14.16 15.72
N ASP A 133 10.49 -12.90 15.72
CA ASP A 133 10.00 -12.15 16.88
C ASP A 133 8.62 -11.59 16.53
N CYS A 134 7.58 -12.11 17.18
CA CYS A 134 6.21 -11.69 16.95
C CYS A 134 5.63 -11.09 18.22
N PHE A 135 5.02 -9.91 18.08
CA PHE A 135 4.48 -9.19 19.23
C PHE A 135 3.29 -8.30 18.83
N HIS A 136 2.53 -7.93 19.85
CA HIS A 136 1.44 -6.99 19.70
C HIS A 136 1.96 -5.57 19.45
N GLY A 137 1.80 -5.07 18.23
CA GLY A 137 2.28 -3.74 17.82
C GLY A 137 1.36 -2.58 18.22
N GLY A 138 0.12 -2.88 18.63
CA GLY A 138 -0.88 -1.86 18.93
C GLY A 138 -2.09 -1.89 18.00
N ALA A 139 -3.10 -1.08 18.32
CA ALA A 139 -4.39 -1.09 17.61
C ALA A 139 -4.37 -0.32 16.27
N THR A 140 -3.36 0.48 16.02
CA THR A 140 -3.22 1.30 14.80
C THR A 140 -1.78 1.28 14.32
N THR A 141 -1.55 1.56 13.06
CA THR A 141 -0.18 1.66 12.50
C THR A 141 0.69 2.67 13.25
N TYR A 142 0.10 3.73 13.79
CA TYR A 142 0.83 4.68 14.63
C TYR A 142 1.37 4.01 15.92
N HIS A 143 0.52 3.28 16.63
CA HIS A 143 0.95 2.53 17.83
C HIS A 143 1.95 1.42 17.50
N GLU A 144 1.81 0.77 16.33
CA GLU A 144 2.80 -0.20 15.85
C GLU A 144 4.18 0.45 15.75
N PHE A 145 4.28 1.63 15.13
CA PHE A 145 5.56 2.35 15.00
C PHE A 145 6.12 2.81 16.33
N HIS A 146 5.28 3.24 17.26
CA HIS A 146 5.73 3.58 18.63
C HIS A 146 6.27 2.36 19.39
N THR A 147 5.63 1.19 19.22
CA THR A 147 6.12 -0.07 19.79
C THR A 147 7.43 -0.51 19.12
N LEU A 148 7.56 -0.37 17.80
CA LEU A 148 8.78 -0.67 17.06
C LEU A 148 9.95 0.23 17.52
N ASP A 149 9.70 1.53 17.71
CA ASP A 149 10.67 2.51 18.17
C ASP A 149 11.29 2.12 19.53
N SER A 150 10.49 1.58 20.44
CA SER A 150 10.96 1.12 21.76
C SER A 150 11.66 -0.24 21.75
N ARG A 151 11.56 -1.02 20.67
CA ARG A 151 12.03 -2.41 20.59
C ARG A 151 13.19 -2.63 19.65
N LEU A 152 13.27 -1.83 18.59
CA LEU A 152 14.24 -2.05 17.53
C LEU A 152 15.42 -1.09 17.65
N ASP A 153 16.60 -1.59 17.30
CA ASP A 153 17.81 -0.79 17.24
C ASP A 153 17.79 0.03 15.93
N HIS A 154 17.83 1.36 16.04
CA HIS A 154 17.83 2.30 14.94
C HIS A 154 19.12 2.27 14.10
N GLN A 155 20.18 1.63 14.60
CA GLN A 155 21.43 1.47 13.87
C GLN A 155 21.38 0.31 12.87
N ILE A 156 20.38 -0.56 12.98
CA ILE A 156 20.20 -1.71 12.09
C ILE A 156 19.23 -1.30 10.97
N PRO A 157 19.64 -1.35 9.70
CA PRO A 157 18.74 -1.08 8.58
C PRO A 157 17.54 -2.02 8.57
N LEU A 158 16.37 -1.50 8.19
CA LEU A 158 15.11 -2.24 8.23
C LEU A 158 14.46 -2.32 6.84
N TRP A 159 13.90 -3.49 6.53
CA TRP A 159 12.98 -3.68 5.43
C TRP A 159 11.56 -3.88 5.95
N PHE A 160 10.73 -2.88 5.76
CA PHE A 160 9.31 -2.98 6.06
C PHE A 160 8.59 -3.69 4.92
N VAL A 161 7.91 -4.79 5.24
CA VAL A 161 7.08 -5.53 4.29
C VAL A 161 5.62 -5.26 4.62
N THR A 162 4.91 -4.62 3.69
CA THR A 162 3.52 -4.22 3.85
C THR A 162 2.77 -4.34 2.52
N SER A 163 1.47 -4.05 2.51
CA SER A 163 0.72 -3.93 1.25
C SER A 163 1.11 -2.65 0.52
N ASP A 164 1.07 -2.68 -0.81
CA ASP A 164 1.44 -1.54 -1.65
C ASP A 164 0.69 -0.24 -1.29
N TYR A 165 -0.62 -0.30 -1.05
CA TYR A 165 -1.40 0.88 -0.66
C TYR A 165 -0.99 1.45 0.71
N HIS A 166 -0.43 0.65 1.62
CA HIS A 166 0.09 1.11 2.92
C HIS A 166 1.51 1.66 2.86
N ALA A 167 2.25 1.42 1.78
CA ALA A 167 3.67 1.74 1.68
C ALA A 167 3.98 3.21 1.98
N TYR A 168 3.14 4.13 1.51
CA TYR A 168 3.33 5.57 1.77
C TYR A 168 3.31 5.89 3.26
N ARG A 169 2.28 5.46 3.98
CA ARG A 169 2.16 5.72 5.42
C ARG A 169 3.29 5.08 6.21
N VAL A 170 3.64 3.84 5.87
CA VAL A 170 4.75 3.10 6.49
C VAL A 170 6.08 3.81 6.26
N SER A 171 6.38 4.22 5.02
CA SER A 171 7.60 4.96 4.70
C SER A 171 7.72 6.27 5.49
N ARG A 172 6.62 7.04 5.57
CA ARG A 172 6.59 8.32 6.30
C ARG A 172 6.73 8.14 7.80
N LEU A 173 6.07 7.15 8.40
CA LEU A 173 6.18 6.88 9.83
C LEU A 173 7.58 6.33 10.19
N ALA A 174 8.14 5.45 9.38
CA ALA A 174 9.51 4.97 9.58
C ALA A 174 10.53 6.12 9.55
N GLN A 175 10.42 7.00 8.57
CA GLN A 175 11.26 8.19 8.47
C GLN A 175 11.08 9.14 9.67
N GLN A 176 9.84 9.33 10.13
CA GLN A 176 9.54 10.19 11.29
C GLN A 176 10.13 9.65 12.59
N GLN A 177 10.19 8.34 12.75
CA GLN A 177 10.81 7.68 13.89
C GLN A 177 12.34 7.55 13.76
N GLY A 178 12.93 7.99 12.65
CA GLY A 178 14.38 7.97 12.45
C GLY A 178 14.96 6.59 12.07
N PHE A 179 14.14 5.65 11.62
CA PHE A 179 14.64 4.37 11.10
C PHE A 179 15.34 4.54 9.76
N ASP A 180 16.50 3.90 9.58
CA ASP A 180 17.05 3.63 8.24
C ASP A 180 16.20 2.52 7.61
N ALA A 181 15.15 2.92 6.93
CA ALA A 181 14.10 2.03 6.50
C ALA A 181 13.84 2.10 4.99
N ARG A 182 13.59 0.93 4.42
CA ARG A 182 13.07 0.78 3.07
C ARG A 182 11.75 0.02 3.15
N VAL A 183 10.82 0.36 2.27
CA VAL A 183 9.51 -0.30 2.23
C VAL A 183 9.43 -1.20 1.01
N TYR A 184 9.22 -2.47 1.25
CA TYR A 184 8.95 -3.45 0.20
C TYR A 184 7.45 -3.78 0.22
N ALA A 185 6.80 -3.57 -0.90
CA ALA A 185 5.37 -3.76 -0.99
C ALA A 185 5.01 -5.15 -1.54
N ALA A 186 4.18 -5.88 -0.81
CA ALA A 186 3.46 -7.00 -1.38
C ALA A 186 2.47 -6.45 -2.42
N THR A 187 2.70 -6.80 -3.69
CA THR A 187 1.94 -6.23 -4.81
C THR A 187 0.48 -6.62 -4.80
N SER A 188 -0.40 -5.62 -4.78
CA SER A 188 -1.80 -5.78 -5.15
C SER A 188 -2.01 -5.45 -6.64
N SER A 189 -3.18 -5.82 -7.17
CA SER A 189 -3.54 -5.43 -8.55
C SER A 189 -3.82 -3.93 -8.69
N THR A 190 -4.14 -3.24 -7.61
CA THR A 190 -4.56 -1.82 -7.61
C THR A 190 -3.44 -0.89 -8.06
N PHE A 191 -2.20 -1.15 -7.64
CA PHE A 191 -1.04 -0.29 -7.92
C PHE A 191 -0.19 -0.78 -9.10
N LYS A 192 -0.57 -1.89 -9.75
CA LYS A 192 0.06 -2.30 -10.99
C LYS A 192 -0.36 -1.38 -12.14
N PRO A 193 0.57 -0.85 -12.93
CA PRO A 193 0.22 -0.11 -14.14
C PRO A 193 -0.66 -0.97 -15.06
N VAL A 194 -1.69 -0.36 -15.62
CA VAL A 194 -2.59 -1.04 -16.56
C VAL A 194 -2.15 -0.71 -17.97
N ASN A 195 -1.68 -1.72 -18.70
CA ASN A 195 -1.36 -1.55 -20.11
C ASN A 195 -2.64 -1.74 -20.96
N CYS A 196 -3.20 -0.64 -21.41
CA CYS A 196 -4.50 -0.63 -22.09
C CYS A 196 -4.53 0.24 -23.36
N GLY A 197 -3.39 0.64 -23.88
CA GLY A 197 -3.28 1.40 -25.13
C GLY A 197 -4.04 2.72 -25.14
N ALA A 198 -4.33 3.22 -26.35
CA ALA A 198 -4.99 4.52 -26.54
C ALA A 198 -6.43 4.57 -26.01
N ALA A 199 -7.15 3.46 -25.98
CA ALA A 199 -8.52 3.42 -25.44
C ALA A 199 -8.58 3.82 -23.97
N CYS A 200 -7.58 3.48 -23.17
CA CYS A 200 -7.48 3.87 -21.75
C CYS A 200 -7.35 5.37 -21.52
N MET A 201 -6.76 6.09 -22.46
CA MET A 201 -6.67 7.56 -22.37
C MET A 201 -8.03 8.23 -22.58
N LEU A 202 -8.95 7.55 -23.26
CA LEU A 202 -10.24 8.10 -23.65
C LEU A 202 -11.41 7.56 -22.84
N THR A 203 -11.20 6.49 -22.09
CA THR A 203 -12.26 5.81 -21.33
C THR A 203 -12.00 5.86 -19.83
N VAL A 204 -13.05 5.56 -19.08
CA VAL A 204 -13.04 5.45 -17.62
C VAL A 204 -13.02 3.98 -17.23
N ASN A 205 -12.28 3.64 -16.17
CA ASN A 205 -12.28 2.31 -15.55
C ASN A 205 -12.61 2.46 -14.05
N LEU A 206 -13.58 1.70 -13.58
CA LEU A 206 -14.04 1.75 -12.18
C LEU A 206 -12.95 1.32 -11.18
N SER A 207 -12.03 0.44 -11.55
CA SER A 207 -10.91 0.05 -10.70
C SER A 207 -9.97 1.21 -10.35
N ASN A 208 -9.94 2.28 -11.15
CA ASN A 208 -9.14 3.46 -10.86
C ASN A 208 -9.69 4.25 -9.67
N TYR A 209 -11.01 4.22 -9.42
CA TYR A 209 -11.59 4.84 -8.24
C TYR A 209 -11.13 4.16 -6.96
N ASP A 210 -10.92 2.83 -6.97
CA ASP A 210 -10.36 2.09 -5.83
C ASP A 210 -8.92 2.55 -5.53
N LEU A 211 -8.09 2.80 -6.57
CA LEU A 211 -6.76 3.40 -6.40
C LEU A 211 -6.84 4.74 -5.66
N PHE A 212 -7.67 5.66 -6.14
CA PHE A 212 -7.79 6.99 -5.53
C PHE A 212 -8.40 6.93 -4.14
N ALA A 213 -9.38 6.04 -3.90
CA ALA A 213 -9.97 5.84 -2.58
C ALA A 213 -8.91 5.35 -1.56
N LYS A 214 -8.10 4.35 -1.93
CA LYS A 214 -7.01 3.84 -1.09
C LYS A 214 -5.97 4.91 -0.82
N LEU A 215 -5.51 5.65 -1.85
CA LEU A 215 -4.56 6.74 -1.66
C LEU A 215 -5.11 7.82 -0.74
N THR A 216 -6.36 8.23 -0.93
CA THR A 216 -6.99 9.24 -0.07
C THR A 216 -7.09 8.75 1.36
N ALA A 217 -7.46 7.48 1.58
CA ALA A 217 -7.53 6.87 2.91
C ALA A 217 -6.14 6.85 3.59
N GLU A 218 -5.09 6.49 2.87
CA GLU A 218 -3.72 6.44 3.42
C GLU A 218 -3.16 7.83 3.73
N LEU A 219 -3.34 8.77 2.82
CA LEU A 219 -2.93 10.17 3.02
C LEU A 219 -3.68 10.80 4.20
N SER A 220 -5.01 10.67 4.23
CA SER A 220 -5.82 11.21 5.33
C SER A 220 -5.47 10.58 6.67
N SER A 221 -5.28 9.27 6.73
CA SER A 221 -4.84 8.56 7.94
C SER A 221 -3.49 9.06 8.43
N TYR A 222 -2.53 9.25 7.53
CA TYR A 222 -1.22 9.80 7.89
C TYR A 222 -1.33 11.22 8.48
N TYR A 223 -2.08 12.12 7.85
CA TYR A 223 -2.26 13.48 8.35
C TYR A 223 -3.05 13.54 9.66
N VAL A 224 -4.06 12.68 9.84
CA VAL A 224 -4.77 12.55 11.12
C VAL A 224 -3.81 12.12 12.23
N TYR A 225 -2.92 11.16 11.98
CA TYR A 225 -1.90 10.77 12.96
C TYR A 225 -0.95 11.92 13.31
N LEU A 226 -0.48 12.68 12.32
CA LEU A 226 0.37 13.85 12.58
C LEU A 226 -0.33 14.89 13.44
N LEU A 227 -1.59 15.17 13.16
CA LEU A 227 -2.37 16.14 13.92
C LEU A 227 -2.61 15.66 15.36
N THR A 228 -3.04 14.40 15.52
CA THR A 228 -3.28 13.81 16.84
C THR A 228 -2.00 13.79 17.67
N TYR A 229 -0.87 13.42 17.09
CA TYR A 229 0.42 13.40 17.76
C TYR A 229 0.87 14.81 18.20
N ARG A 230 0.72 15.82 17.35
CA ARG A 230 1.03 17.22 17.71
C ARG A 230 0.16 17.71 18.87
N PHE A 231 -1.12 17.37 18.89
CA PHE A 231 -2.03 17.75 19.97
C PHE A 231 -1.75 17.02 21.28
N THR A 232 -1.45 15.71 21.24
CA THR A 232 -1.14 14.96 22.46
C THR A 232 0.19 15.39 23.11
N ASN A 233 1.21 15.68 22.31
CA ASN A 233 2.48 16.21 22.84
C ASN A 233 2.35 17.64 23.40
N TRP A 234 1.43 18.42 22.89
CA TRP A 234 1.18 19.79 23.41
C TRP A 234 0.50 19.76 24.80
N TYR A 235 -0.25 18.71 25.10
CA TYR A 235 -0.88 18.50 26.42
C TYR A 235 0.08 17.90 27.47
N GLN A 236 1.22 17.36 27.06
CA GLN A 236 2.20 16.72 27.96
C GLN A 236 3.42 17.62 28.29
N GLN A 237 3.51 18.81 27.69
CA GLN A 237 4.44 19.88 28.04
C GLN A 237 3.78 20.91 28.96
#